data_bf0fdc29fa42027825b7e5a7fa5cbdc4
#
_entry.id   bf0fdc29fa42027825b7e5a7fa5cbdc4
#
_cell.length_a   1.000
_cell.length_b   1.000
_cell.length_c   1.000
_cell.angle_alpha   90.00
_cell.angle_beta   90.00
_cell.angle_gamma   90.00
#
_symmetry.space_group_name_H-M   'P 1'
#
loop_
_entity.id
_entity.type
_entity.pdbx_description
1 polymer ?
#
loop_
_entity_poly.entity_id
_entity_poly.type
_entity_poly.pdbx_seq_one_letter_code
_entity_poly.pdbx_strand_id
1 'polypeptide(L)'
;MSTSPANPVARASLLSRISKSDLWWSFTHSKTAMVSAALLAVLILTAIFAPLIAPQNPYDGAALDMWKAELPPLWEEGGEWPFLLGTDTQGRDMLSAILYGTRISIVIGIASVILSLIIGLTAGLISGYFGGFIDNLLMRFGDITLSIPTILVAILVSTVVRQMLPVSLREIGASAVLILAISLSAWVQYARTVRAQAIVDSAGPNAGQVGAIVAWIRRHIEYRYGVSDATTDALDTMGHGAGV
;
A
#
# COMPACT_ATOMS: atom_id res chain seq x y z
N MET A 1 3.43 56.72 24.24
CA MET A 1 3.55 55.29 24.57
C MET A 1 2.25 54.60 24.15
N SER A 2 2.24 54.04 22.96
CA SER A 2 1.07 53.30 22.44
C SER A 2 1.40 51.83 22.47
N THR A 3 0.77 51.08 23.38
CA THR A 3 0.88 49.62 23.49
C THR A 3 -0.04 48.98 22.47
N SER A 4 0.53 48.43 21.39
CA SER A 4 -0.18 47.63 20.43
C SER A 4 -0.61 46.31 21.10
N PRO A 5 -1.90 45.91 21.02
CA PRO A 5 -2.32 44.63 21.60
C PRO A 5 -1.78 43.45 20.74
N ALA A 6 -1.09 42.55 21.40
CA ALA A 6 -0.63 41.28 20.80
C ALA A 6 -1.83 40.50 20.29
N ASN A 7 -1.85 40.25 18.99
CA ASN A 7 -2.85 39.46 18.31
C ASN A 7 -2.70 37.96 18.76
N PRO A 8 -3.68 37.35 19.42
CA PRO A 8 -3.59 35.93 19.77
C PRO A 8 -3.72 35.12 18.47
N VAL A 9 -2.60 34.57 18.00
CA VAL A 9 -2.58 33.59 16.91
C VAL A 9 -3.40 32.39 17.39
N ALA A 10 -4.67 32.38 17.02
CA ALA A 10 -5.57 31.28 17.28
C ALA A 10 -4.94 30.01 16.69
N ARG A 11 -4.57 29.07 17.54
CA ARG A 11 -4.14 27.71 17.14
C ARG A 11 -5.31 27.06 16.43
N ALA A 12 -5.37 27.22 15.13
CA ALA A 12 -6.32 26.48 14.30
C ALA A 12 -6.13 24.99 14.58
N SER A 13 -7.19 24.33 15.01
CA SER A 13 -7.17 22.91 15.31
C SER A 13 -6.72 22.13 14.07
N LEU A 14 -5.99 21.02 14.23
CA LEU A 14 -5.54 20.19 13.11
C LEU A 14 -6.69 19.82 12.16
N LEU A 15 -7.89 19.62 12.70
CA LEU A 15 -9.11 19.34 11.95
C LEU A 15 -9.50 20.49 11.02
N SER A 16 -9.36 21.75 11.44
CA SER A 16 -9.67 22.91 10.59
C SER A 16 -8.64 23.16 9.50
N ARG A 17 -7.40 22.69 9.69
CA ARG A 17 -6.37 22.71 8.64
C ARG A 17 -6.62 21.64 7.57
N ILE A 18 -7.05 20.43 8.00
CA ILE A 18 -7.38 19.33 7.08
C ILE A 18 -8.62 19.70 6.24
N SER A 19 -9.68 20.23 6.87
CA SER A 19 -10.92 20.55 6.16
C SER A 19 -10.79 21.72 5.19
N LYS A 20 -9.77 22.57 5.32
CA LYS A 20 -9.45 23.68 4.41
C LYS A 20 -8.34 23.35 3.41
N SER A 21 -7.82 22.13 3.40
CA SER A 21 -6.79 21.74 2.46
C SER A 21 -7.40 21.45 1.08
N ASP A 22 -6.67 21.81 0.03
CA ASP A 22 -7.05 21.52 -1.36
C ASP A 22 -7.24 20.01 -1.59
N LEU A 23 -6.53 19.18 -0.83
CA LEU A 23 -6.67 17.72 -0.84
C LEU A 23 -8.06 17.28 -0.37
N TRP A 24 -8.58 17.87 0.72
CA TRP A 24 -9.90 17.56 1.24
C TRP A 24 -11.01 18.00 0.27
N TRP A 25 -10.85 19.19 -0.28
CA TRP A 25 -11.79 19.69 -1.27
C TRP A 25 -11.80 18.78 -2.52
N SER A 26 -10.65 18.45 -3.07
CA SER A 26 -10.50 17.54 -4.23
C SER A 26 -11.10 16.16 -3.95
N PHE A 27 -10.84 15.60 -2.75
CA PHE A 27 -11.40 14.32 -2.33
C PHE A 27 -12.93 14.34 -2.28
N THR A 28 -13.53 15.35 -1.63
CA THR A 28 -14.99 15.44 -1.45
C THR A 28 -15.73 15.75 -2.75
N HIS A 29 -15.06 16.32 -3.76
CA HIS A 29 -15.65 16.59 -5.07
C HIS A 29 -15.44 15.46 -6.09
N SER A 30 -14.64 14.45 -5.76
CA SER A 30 -14.45 13.27 -6.59
C SER A 30 -15.37 12.12 -6.14
N LYS A 31 -16.42 11.84 -6.91
CA LYS A 31 -17.35 10.73 -6.65
C LYS A 31 -16.61 9.38 -6.60
N THR A 32 -15.64 9.18 -7.50
CA THR A 32 -14.83 7.97 -7.53
C THR A 32 -14.02 7.81 -6.26
N ALA A 33 -13.36 8.88 -5.77
CA ALA A 33 -12.58 8.84 -4.55
C ALA A 33 -13.45 8.54 -3.32
N MET A 34 -14.64 9.13 -3.25
CA MET A 34 -15.58 8.87 -2.15
C MET A 34 -16.08 7.42 -2.14
N VAL A 35 -16.47 6.89 -3.31
CA VAL A 35 -16.92 5.49 -3.42
C VAL A 35 -15.79 4.53 -3.05
N SER A 36 -14.58 4.76 -3.56
CA SER A 36 -13.41 3.93 -3.22
C SER A 36 -13.07 3.97 -1.74
N ALA A 37 -13.16 5.15 -1.11
CA ALA A 37 -12.93 5.29 0.32
C ALA A 37 -14.02 4.60 1.15
N ALA A 38 -15.27 4.68 0.72
CA ALA A 38 -16.37 3.97 1.37
C ALA A 38 -16.20 2.45 1.29
N LEU A 39 -15.84 1.93 0.12
CA LEU A 39 -15.54 0.51 -0.06
C LEU A 39 -14.36 0.05 0.82
N LEU A 40 -13.30 0.84 0.86
CA LEU A 40 -12.15 0.55 1.72
C LEU A 40 -12.54 0.57 3.21
N ALA A 41 -13.35 1.54 3.63
CA ALA A 41 -13.85 1.62 5.00
C ALA A 41 -14.70 0.38 5.36
N VAL A 42 -15.57 -0.07 4.47
CA VAL A 42 -16.34 -1.30 4.65
C VAL A 42 -15.42 -2.50 4.81
N LEU A 43 -14.40 -2.67 3.95
CA LEU A 43 -13.43 -3.76 4.06
C LEU A 43 -12.65 -3.73 5.38
N ILE A 44 -12.23 -2.55 5.84
CA ILE A 44 -11.54 -2.41 7.12
C ILE A 44 -12.48 -2.75 8.28
N LEU A 45 -13.70 -2.26 8.25
CA LEU A 45 -14.68 -2.55 9.30
C LEU A 45 -15.02 -4.05 9.35
N THR A 46 -15.25 -4.68 8.20
CA THR A 46 -15.50 -6.13 8.16
C THR A 46 -14.30 -6.93 8.69
N ALA A 47 -13.08 -6.51 8.42
CA ALA A 47 -11.88 -7.15 8.96
C ALA A 47 -11.76 -6.98 10.49
N ILE A 48 -12.08 -5.80 11.02
CA ILE A 48 -12.04 -5.53 12.47
C ILE A 48 -13.12 -6.34 13.19
N PHE A 49 -14.33 -6.34 12.65
CA PHE A 49 -15.49 -6.99 13.26
C PHE A 49 -15.66 -8.46 12.84
N ALA A 50 -14.73 -9.03 12.06
CA ALA A 50 -14.76 -10.43 11.63
C ALA A 50 -15.06 -11.41 12.79
N PRO A 51 -14.44 -11.31 13.99
CA PRO A 51 -14.72 -12.23 15.09
C PRO A 51 -16.14 -12.12 15.67
N LEU A 52 -16.85 -11.03 15.40
CA LEU A 52 -18.22 -10.79 15.88
C LEU A 52 -19.27 -11.15 14.82
N ILE A 53 -18.90 -11.05 13.54
CA ILE A 53 -19.81 -11.24 12.40
C ILE A 53 -19.73 -12.69 11.87
N ALA A 54 -18.52 -13.28 11.93
CA ALA A 54 -18.29 -14.62 11.39
C ALA A 54 -19.00 -15.68 12.23
N PRO A 55 -19.79 -16.58 11.61
CA PRO A 55 -20.46 -17.67 12.30
C PRO A 55 -19.49 -18.66 12.97
N GLN A 56 -18.30 -18.82 12.43
CA GLN A 56 -17.30 -19.79 12.85
C GLN A 56 -15.91 -19.19 12.83
N ASN A 57 -15.02 -19.65 13.72
CA ASN A 57 -13.59 -19.34 13.58
C ASN A 57 -12.92 -20.38 12.66
N PRO A 58 -12.56 -20.02 11.42
CA PRO A 58 -12.01 -20.99 10.45
C PRO A 58 -10.62 -21.53 10.81
N TYR A 59 -9.96 -20.96 11.83
CA TYR A 59 -8.64 -21.37 12.31
C TYR A 59 -8.71 -22.24 13.58
N ASP A 60 -9.88 -22.42 14.15
CA ASP A 60 -10.09 -23.30 15.30
C ASP A 60 -10.45 -24.70 14.80
N GLY A 61 -9.45 -25.60 14.80
CA GLY A 61 -9.64 -26.99 14.37
C GLY A 61 -10.68 -27.76 15.19
N ALA A 62 -10.97 -27.35 16.43
CA ALA A 62 -11.98 -27.97 17.26
C ALA A 62 -13.43 -27.54 16.87
N ALA A 63 -13.56 -26.40 16.21
CA ALA A 63 -14.84 -25.89 15.72
C ALA A 63 -15.20 -26.42 14.30
N LEU A 64 -14.28 -27.17 13.65
CA LEU A 64 -14.50 -27.71 12.32
C LEU A 64 -15.27 -29.02 12.39
N ASP A 65 -16.34 -29.11 11.61
CA ASP A 65 -17.15 -30.31 11.48
C ASP A 65 -17.00 -30.89 10.07
N MET A 66 -16.21 -31.95 9.94
CA MET A 66 -16.00 -32.63 8.66
C MET A 66 -17.27 -33.24 8.06
N TRP A 67 -18.31 -33.50 8.86
CA TRP A 67 -19.60 -33.97 8.37
C TRP A 67 -20.37 -32.90 7.61
N LYS A 68 -19.97 -31.63 7.80
CA LYS A 68 -20.50 -30.47 7.12
C LYS A 68 -19.58 -29.94 6.01
N ALA A 69 -18.68 -30.80 5.52
CA ALA A 69 -17.85 -30.46 4.36
C ALA A 69 -18.69 -30.37 3.08
N GLU A 70 -18.32 -29.41 2.21
CA GLU A 70 -18.93 -29.23 0.89
C GLU A 70 -20.45 -28.94 0.91
N LEU A 71 -20.95 -28.34 1.99
CA LEU A 71 -22.31 -27.85 2.01
C LEU A 71 -22.49 -26.75 0.96
N PRO A 72 -23.59 -26.81 0.18
CA PRO A 72 -23.91 -25.73 -0.77
C PRO A 72 -24.31 -24.44 -0.04
N PRO A 73 -24.30 -23.29 -0.75
CA PRO A 73 -24.83 -22.04 -0.21
C PRO A 73 -26.25 -22.14 0.28
N LEU A 74 -26.64 -21.30 1.25
CA LEU A 74 -27.95 -21.35 1.90
C LEU A 74 -29.15 -21.24 0.94
N TRP A 75 -28.96 -20.64 -0.24
CA TRP A 75 -30.00 -20.50 -1.26
C TRP A 75 -30.14 -21.71 -2.21
N GLU A 76 -29.31 -22.73 -2.04
CA GLU A 76 -29.39 -23.99 -2.79
C GLU A 76 -29.99 -25.12 -1.94
N GLU A 77 -30.49 -26.16 -2.61
CA GLU A 77 -31.03 -27.35 -1.93
C GLU A 77 -29.87 -28.05 -1.15
N GLY A 78 -30.07 -28.27 0.13
CA GLY A 78 -29.09 -28.85 1.03
C GLY A 78 -28.24 -27.80 1.79
N GLY A 79 -28.44 -26.50 1.55
CA GLY A 79 -27.82 -25.45 2.33
C GLY A 79 -28.32 -25.41 3.77
N GLU A 80 -27.42 -25.27 4.73
CA GLU A 80 -27.72 -25.23 6.17
C GLU A 80 -27.32 -23.90 6.82
N TRP A 81 -28.16 -23.39 7.70
CA TRP A 81 -27.80 -22.29 8.57
C TRP A 81 -26.75 -22.77 9.62
N PRO A 82 -25.66 -22.02 9.95
CA PRO A 82 -25.40 -20.61 9.63
C PRO A 82 -24.50 -20.38 8.39
N PHE A 83 -24.26 -21.36 7.54
CA PHE A 83 -23.32 -21.34 6.42
C PHE A 83 -23.90 -20.63 5.19
N LEU A 84 -23.89 -19.29 5.20
CA LEU A 84 -24.48 -18.47 4.13
C LEU A 84 -23.90 -18.80 2.74
N LEU A 85 -22.58 -18.93 2.63
CA LEU A 85 -21.87 -19.22 1.39
C LEU A 85 -21.50 -20.71 1.25
N GLY A 86 -22.02 -21.56 2.16
CA GLY A 86 -21.65 -22.96 2.24
C GLY A 86 -20.31 -23.18 2.94
N THR A 87 -19.79 -24.38 2.83
CA THR A 87 -18.54 -24.80 3.48
C THR A 87 -17.53 -25.35 2.47
N ASP A 88 -16.24 -25.30 2.84
CA ASP A 88 -15.17 -25.90 2.05
C ASP A 88 -15.00 -27.40 2.30
N THR A 89 -14.02 -28.04 1.65
CA THR A 89 -13.68 -29.46 1.81
C THR A 89 -13.26 -29.86 3.22
N GLN A 90 -13.02 -28.90 4.12
CA GLN A 90 -12.64 -29.11 5.51
C GLN A 90 -13.77 -28.75 6.49
N GLY A 91 -14.98 -28.44 5.99
CA GLY A 91 -16.10 -28.01 6.82
C GLY A 91 -15.98 -26.59 7.39
N ARG A 92 -15.11 -25.74 6.80
CA ARG A 92 -14.99 -24.33 7.19
C ARG A 92 -16.06 -23.52 6.50
N ASP A 93 -16.70 -22.63 7.25
CA ASP A 93 -17.60 -21.65 6.68
C ASP A 93 -16.87 -20.70 5.72
N MET A 94 -17.33 -20.65 4.47
CA MET A 94 -16.72 -19.84 3.41
C MET A 94 -16.78 -18.34 3.72
N LEU A 95 -17.89 -17.85 4.30
CA LEU A 95 -18.03 -16.45 4.69
C LEU A 95 -17.02 -16.08 5.79
N SER A 96 -16.91 -16.91 6.81
CA SER A 96 -15.94 -16.75 7.90
C SER A 96 -14.52 -16.76 7.36
N ALA A 97 -14.18 -17.65 6.45
CA ALA A 97 -12.86 -17.73 5.83
C ALA A 97 -12.52 -16.43 5.06
N ILE A 98 -13.47 -15.85 4.34
CA ILE A 98 -13.30 -14.57 3.63
C ILE A 98 -13.08 -13.42 4.62
N LEU A 99 -13.90 -13.32 5.68
CA LEU A 99 -13.80 -12.24 6.67
C LEU A 99 -12.45 -12.27 7.42
N TYR A 100 -12.04 -13.45 7.90
CA TYR A 100 -10.77 -13.63 8.57
C TYR A 100 -9.58 -13.47 7.60
N GLY A 101 -9.71 -13.96 6.36
CA GLY A 101 -8.71 -13.78 5.31
C GLY A 101 -8.47 -12.30 4.99
N THR A 102 -9.54 -11.50 4.93
CA THR A 102 -9.46 -10.04 4.74
C THR A 102 -8.66 -9.37 5.87
N ARG A 103 -8.87 -9.79 7.12
CA ARG A 103 -8.10 -9.27 8.26
C ARG A 103 -6.61 -9.54 8.11
N ILE A 104 -6.23 -10.77 7.77
CA ILE A 104 -4.82 -11.14 7.56
C ILE A 104 -4.23 -10.35 6.40
N SER A 105 -4.96 -10.22 5.30
CA SER A 105 -4.51 -9.47 4.11
C SER A 105 -4.24 -7.98 4.43
N ILE A 106 -5.12 -7.34 5.20
CA ILE A 106 -4.93 -5.94 5.63
C ILE A 106 -3.71 -5.80 6.53
N VAL A 107 -3.51 -6.70 7.50
CA VAL A 107 -2.35 -6.67 8.40
C VAL A 107 -1.05 -6.84 7.62
N ILE A 108 -0.99 -7.82 6.71
CA ILE A 108 0.18 -8.06 5.86
C ILE A 108 0.43 -6.84 4.97
N GLY A 109 -0.61 -6.28 4.34
CA GLY A 109 -0.50 -5.12 3.47
C GLY A 109 0.06 -3.90 4.21
N ILE A 110 -0.51 -3.54 5.36
CA ILE A 110 -0.05 -2.40 6.17
C ILE A 110 1.38 -2.62 6.66
N ALA A 111 1.70 -3.79 7.20
CA ALA A 111 3.04 -4.11 7.68
C ALA A 111 4.08 -4.04 6.55
N SER A 112 3.73 -4.54 5.36
CA SER A 112 4.60 -4.47 4.17
C SER A 112 4.85 -3.03 3.72
N VAL A 113 3.83 -2.19 3.70
CA VAL A 113 3.97 -0.76 3.34
C VAL A 113 4.85 -0.03 4.34
N ILE A 114 4.64 -0.24 5.64
CA ILE A 114 5.45 0.39 6.68
C ILE A 114 6.92 -0.01 6.54
N LEU A 115 7.19 -1.30 6.38
CA LEU A 115 8.55 -1.81 6.22
C LEU A 115 9.20 -1.31 4.93
N SER A 116 8.47 -1.31 3.80
CA SER A 116 8.95 -0.75 2.52
C SER A 116 9.27 0.74 2.64
N LEU A 117 8.42 1.48 3.36
CA LEU A 117 8.62 2.91 3.57
C LEU A 117 9.87 3.18 4.40
N ILE A 118 10.09 2.43 5.49
CA ILE A 118 11.29 2.57 6.33
C ILE A 118 12.55 2.30 5.50
N ILE A 119 12.59 1.18 4.78
CA ILE A 119 13.75 0.81 3.95
C ILE A 119 13.94 1.84 2.82
N GLY A 120 12.86 2.17 2.12
CA GLY A 120 12.91 3.09 0.97
C GLY A 120 13.28 4.53 1.37
N LEU A 121 12.74 5.03 2.49
CA LEU A 121 13.08 6.35 3.02
C LEU A 121 14.56 6.44 3.40
N THR A 122 15.05 5.45 4.15
CA THR A 122 16.46 5.41 4.57
C THR A 122 17.41 5.30 3.38
N ALA A 123 17.13 4.36 2.45
CA ALA A 123 17.94 4.19 1.25
C ALA A 123 17.91 5.42 0.33
N GLY A 124 16.74 6.01 0.15
CA GLY A 124 16.54 7.21 -0.68
C GLY A 124 17.25 8.44 -0.11
N LEU A 125 17.18 8.65 1.20
CA LEU A 125 17.90 9.75 1.87
C LEU A 125 19.42 9.56 1.80
N ILE A 126 19.92 8.36 2.08
CA ILE A 126 21.35 8.03 1.98
C ILE A 126 21.84 8.26 0.53
N SER A 127 21.10 7.74 -0.44
CA SER A 127 21.39 7.90 -1.86
C SER A 127 21.41 9.37 -2.29
N GLY A 128 20.38 10.14 -1.92
CA GLY A 128 20.28 11.57 -2.26
C GLY A 128 21.31 12.45 -1.57
N TYR A 129 21.70 12.12 -0.33
CA TYR A 129 22.66 12.92 0.45
C TYR A 129 24.11 12.68 0.03
N PHE A 130 24.53 11.40 -0.06
CA PHE A 130 25.92 11.06 -0.39
C PHE A 130 26.22 11.11 -1.87
N GLY A 131 25.26 10.82 -2.73
CA GLY A 131 25.44 10.80 -4.18
C GLY A 131 26.52 9.81 -4.67
N GLY A 132 27.01 10.02 -5.89
CA GLY A 132 28.19 9.33 -6.43
C GLY A 132 28.14 7.81 -6.37
N PHE A 133 29.13 7.17 -5.76
CA PHE A 133 29.26 5.71 -5.71
C PHE A 133 28.15 5.04 -4.87
N ILE A 134 27.79 5.64 -3.74
CA ILE A 134 26.75 5.10 -2.83
C ILE A 134 25.39 5.12 -3.53
N ASP A 135 25.08 6.21 -4.20
CA ASP A 135 23.86 6.35 -4.99
C ASP A 135 23.79 5.30 -6.09
N ASN A 136 24.85 5.17 -6.89
CA ASN A 136 24.92 4.19 -7.96
C ASN A 136 24.77 2.74 -7.42
N LEU A 137 25.40 2.43 -6.28
CA LEU A 137 25.32 1.10 -5.69
C LEU A 137 23.90 0.79 -5.21
N LEU A 138 23.25 1.71 -4.49
CA LEU A 138 21.89 1.53 -3.97
C LEU A 138 20.88 1.41 -5.11
N MET A 139 20.98 2.26 -6.14
CA MET A 139 20.07 2.21 -7.27
C MET A 139 20.26 0.95 -8.12
N ARG A 140 21.52 0.50 -8.33
CA ARG A 140 21.80 -0.79 -9.01
C ARG A 140 21.24 -1.97 -8.24
N PHE A 141 21.37 -1.97 -6.92
CA PHE A 141 20.76 -3.01 -6.09
C PHE A 141 19.24 -2.99 -6.20
N GLY A 142 18.62 -1.81 -6.27
CA GLY A 142 17.21 -1.65 -6.55
C GLY A 142 16.82 -2.23 -7.91
N ASP A 143 17.59 -1.97 -8.96
CA ASP A 143 17.32 -2.51 -10.31
C ASP A 143 17.38 -4.04 -10.34
N ILE A 144 18.37 -4.63 -9.65
CA ILE A 144 18.47 -6.10 -9.51
C ILE A 144 17.23 -6.65 -8.79
N THR A 145 16.83 -6.00 -7.70
CA THR A 145 15.65 -6.42 -6.91
C THR A 145 14.38 -6.40 -7.76
N LEU A 146 14.19 -5.36 -8.59
CA LEU A 146 13.03 -5.27 -9.50
C LEU A 146 13.07 -6.24 -10.68
N SER A 147 14.26 -6.74 -11.02
CA SER A 147 14.42 -7.73 -12.11
C SER A 147 13.92 -9.13 -11.72
N ILE A 148 13.81 -9.39 -10.40
CA ILE A 148 13.36 -10.68 -9.89
C ILE A 148 11.84 -10.58 -9.60
N PRO A 149 11.00 -11.44 -10.21
CA PRO A 149 9.58 -11.47 -9.89
C PRO A 149 9.36 -11.70 -8.39
N THR A 150 8.57 -10.84 -7.75
CA THR A 150 8.28 -10.88 -6.30
C THR A 150 7.80 -12.25 -5.83
N ILE A 151 7.03 -12.95 -6.68
CA ILE A 151 6.53 -14.30 -6.39
C ILE A 151 7.68 -15.29 -6.21
N LEU A 152 8.72 -15.22 -7.05
CA LEU A 152 9.89 -16.11 -6.93
C LEU A 152 10.66 -15.83 -5.63
N VAL A 153 10.83 -14.56 -5.27
CA VAL A 153 11.44 -14.18 -3.99
C VAL A 153 10.63 -14.72 -2.82
N ALA A 154 9.29 -14.56 -2.87
CA ALA A 154 8.41 -15.06 -1.81
C ALA A 154 8.50 -16.58 -1.66
N ILE A 155 8.52 -17.34 -2.75
CA ILE A 155 8.64 -18.82 -2.72
C ILE A 155 10.00 -19.23 -2.16
N LEU A 156 11.09 -18.63 -2.65
CA LEU A 156 12.45 -18.93 -2.20
C LEU A 156 12.61 -18.67 -0.69
N VAL A 157 12.25 -17.47 -0.24
CA VAL A 157 12.35 -17.08 1.18
C VAL A 157 11.43 -17.94 2.04
N SER A 158 10.20 -18.23 1.58
CA SER A 158 9.26 -19.11 2.27
C SER A 158 9.84 -20.51 2.48
N THR A 159 10.48 -21.06 1.45
CA THR A 159 11.07 -22.41 1.54
C THR A 159 12.20 -22.46 2.57
N VAL A 160 13.10 -21.48 2.55
CA VAL A 160 14.23 -21.40 3.49
C VAL A 160 13.73 -21.19 4.93
N VAL A 161 12.83 -20.23 5.13
CA VAL A 161 12.32 -19.87 6.46
C VAL A 161 11.53 -21.02 7.08
N ARG A 162 10.72 -21.74 6.30
CA ARG A 162 9.98 -22.92 6.80
C ARG A 162 10.90 -24.03 7.31
N GLN A 163 12.08 -24.17 6.74
CA GLN A 163 13.06 -25.18 7.20
C GLN A 163 13.78 -24.76 8.49
N MET A 164 13.95 -23.44 8.69
CA MET A 164 14.66 -22.89 9.85
C MET A 164 13.76 -22.71 11.08
N LEU A 165 12.45 -22.56 10.88
CA LEU A 165 11.52 -22.29 11.97
C LEU A 165 10.98 -23.58 12.60
N PRO A 166 10.90 -23.64 13.95
CA PRO A 166 10.18 -24.68 14.67
C PRO A 166 8.69 -24.67 14.29
N VAL A 167 8.04 -25.82 14.40
CA VAL A 167 6.64 -26.01 13.97
C VAL A 167 5.69 -24.99 14.57
N SER A 168 5.90 -24.60 15.82
CA SER A 168 5.08 -23.61 16.55
C SER A 168 5.12 -22.20 15.96
N LEU A 169 6.17 -21.85 15.19
CA LEU A 169 6.33 -20.51 14.61
C LEU A 169 6.11 -20.47 13.09
N ARG A 170 5.72 -21.58 12.47
CA ARG A 170 5.58 -21.67 11.00
C ARG A 170 4.46 -20.80 10.44
N GLU A 171 3.36 -20.62 11.15
CA GLU A 171 2.26 -19.77 10.71
C GLU A 171 2.63 -18.30 10.74
N ILE A 172 3.24 -17.86 11.84
CA ILE A 172 3.76 -16.47 11.96
C ILE A 172 4.87 -16.24 10.95
N GLY A 173 5.73 -17.25 10.75
CA GLY A 173 6.80 -17.23 9.77
C GLY A 173 6.30 -17.05 8.34
N ALA A 174 5.21 -17.70 7.96
CA ALA A 174 4.62 -17.55 6.63
C ALA A 174 4.17 -16.09 6.34
N SER A 175 3.48 -15.46 7.29
CA SER A 175 3.07 -14.07 7.19
C SER A 175 4.27 -13.13 7.16
N ALA A 176 5.28 -13.36 8.00
CA ALA A 176 6.51 -12.57 8.04
C ALA A 176 7.29 -12.64 6.71
N VAL A 177 7.38 -13.83 6.11
CA VAL A 177 8.00 -14.02 4.79
C VAL A 177 7.30 -13.22 3.71
N LEU A 178 5.96 -13.23 3.71
CA LEU A 178 5.17 -12.46 2.75
C LEU A 178 5.43 -10.95 2.91
N ILE A 179 5.43 -10.46 4.16
CA ILE A 179 5.74 -9.07 4.47
C ILE A 179 7.14 -8.69 3.97
N LEU A 180 8.14 -9.52 4.24
CA LEU A 180 9.51 -9.29 3.78
C LEU A 180 9.62 -9.31 2.26
N ALA A 181 9.00 -10.27 1.57
CA ALA A 181 9.06 -10.39 0.13
C ALA A 181 8.43 -9.18 -0.59
N ILE A 182 7.25 -8.75 -0.13
CA ILE A 182 6.55 -7.58 -0.66
C ILE A 182 7.38 -6.32 -0.38
N SER A 183 7.87 -6.17 0.85
CA SER A 183 8.65 -4.99 1.25
C SER A 183 9.95 -4.88 0.48
N LEU A 184 10.63 -6.00 0.26
CA LEU A 184 11.88 -6.05 -0.50
C LEU A 184 11.69 -5.68 -1.98
N SER A 185 10.50 -5.88 -2.52
CA SER A 185 10.19 -5.47 -3.90
C SER A 185 9.71 -4.02 -3.99
N ALA A 186 8.99 -3.53 -2.99
CA ALA A 186 8.35 -2.22 -3.03
C ALA A 186 9.24 -1.06 -2.58
N TRP A 187 10.26 -1.30 -1.74
CA TRP A 187 11.13 -0.24 -1.18
C TRP A 187 11.80 0.64 -2.24
N VAL A 188 12.12 0.08 -3.41
CA VAL A 188 12.83 0.78 -4.48
C VAL A 188 12.03 1.98 -5.01
N GLN A 189 10.71 1.84 -5.13
CA GLN A 189 9.83 2.93 -5.59
C GLN A 189 9.86 4.11 -4.61
N TYR A 190 9.79 3.83 -3.31
CA TYR A 190 9.91 4.86 -2.27
C TYR A 190 11.30 5.49 -2.25
N ALA A 191 12.36 4.66 -2.37
CA ALA A 191 13.74 5.15 -2.39
C ALA A 191 13.99 6.11 -3.55
N ARG A 192 13.52 5.79 -4.76
CA ARG A 192 13.65 6.66 -5.94
C ARG A 192 12.92 7.98 -5.77
N THR A 193 11.71 7.96 -5.21
CA THR A 193 10.92 9.17 -4.97
C THR A 193 11.61 10.09 -3.96
N VAL A 194 12.06 9.53 -2.83
CA VAL A 194 12.74 10.27 -1.78
C VAL A 194 14.09 10.81 -2.25
N ARG A 195 14.86 9.99 -2.98
CA ARG A 195 16.12 10.41 -3.60
C ARG A 195 15.92 11.61 -4.52
N ALA A 196 14.93 11.56 -5.41
CA ALA A 196 14.63 12.64 -6.32
C ALA A 196 14.31 13.95 -5.57
N GLN A 197 13.52 13.87 -4.49
CA GLN A 197 13.21 15.01 -3.64
C GLN A 197 14.43 15.55 -2.92
N ALA A 198 15.26 14.66 -2.33
CA ALA A 198 16.48 15.04 -1.63
C ALA A 198 17.49 15.74 -2.54
N ILE A 199 17.62 15.31 -3.80
CA ILE A 199 18.46 15.99 -4.79
C ILE A 199 17.92 17.39 -5.10
N VAL A 200 16.62 17.53 -5.29
CA VAL A 200 15.97 18.83 -5.55
C VAL A 200 16.16 19.79 -4.38
N ASP A 201 15.98 19.31 -3.15
CA ASP A 201 16.13 20.14 -1.94
C ASP A 201 17.58 20.52 -1.66
N SER A 202 18.54 19.63 -1.94
CA SER A 202 19.97 19.89 -1.77
C SER A 202 20.56 20.88 -2.79
N ALA A 203 19.93 20.99 -3.94
CA ALA A 203 20.36 21.90 -5.00
C ALA A 203 20.15 23.40 -4.65
N GLY A 204 19.41 23.71 -3.59
CA GLY A 204 19.22 25.04 -3.03
C GLY A 204 18.50 26.05 -3.96
N PRO A 205 18.35 27.32 -3.54
CA PRO A 205 17.64 28.34 -4.33
C PRO A 205 18.33 28.70 -5.66
N ASN A 206 19.60 28.32 -5.84
CA ASN A 206 20.34 28.47 -7.10
C ASN A 206 20.11 27.30 -8.09
N ALA A 207 19.36 26.28 -7.73
CA ALA A 207 18.86 25.25 -8.64
C ALA A 207 17.80 25.78 -9.64
N GLY A 208 17.85 27.07 -9.93
CA GLY A 208 16.83 27.79 -10.71
C GLY A 208 16.46 27.14 -12.05
N GLN A 209 17.37 26.42 -12.70
CA GLN A 209 17.03 25.72 -13.94
C GLN A 209 16.35 24.36 -13.68
N VAL A 210 16.87 23.54 -12.75
CA VAL A 210 16.29 22.24 -12.45
C VAL A 210 14.96 22.40 -11.68
N GLY A 211 14.90 23.32 -10.72
CA GLY A 211 13.68 23.66 -10.01
C GLY A 211 12.62 24.25 -10.92
N ALA A 212 13.00 25.10 -11.87
CA ALA A 212 12.10 25.64 -12.89
C ALA A 212 11.57 24.57 -13.84
N ILE A 213 12.43 23.63 -14.27
CA ILE A 213 12.03 22.49 -15.11
C ILE A 213 11.07 21.58 -14.35
N VAL A 214 11.35 21.22 -13.10
CA VAL A 214 10.46 20.38 -12.27
C VAL A 214 9.15 21.10 -11.99
N ALA A 215 9.17 22.41 -11.70
CA ALA A 215 7.96 23.20 -11.48
C ALA A 215 7.15 23.37 -12.77
N TRP A 216 7.83 23.53 -13.92
CA TRP A 216 7.19 23.56 -15.23
C TRP A 216 6.55 22.21 -15.57
N ILE A 217 7.26 21.09 -15.38
CA ILE A 217 6.75 19.72 -15.55
C ILE A 217 5.50 19.50 -14.69
N ARG A 218 5.56 19.83 -13.38
CA ARG A 218 4.41 19.68 -12.48
C ARG A 218 3.20 20.54 -12.89
N ARG A 219 3.43 21.68 -13.55
CA ARG A 219 2.37 22.62 -13.92
C ARG A 219 1.75 22.34 -15.28
N HIS A 220 2.49 21.72 -16.19
CA HIS A 220 2.10 21.52 -17.59
C HIS A 220 1.89 20.07 -18.00
N ILE A 221 2.43 19.11 -17.23
CA ILE A 221 2.22 17.69 -17.47
C ILE A 221 1.16 17.19 -16.49
N GLU A 222 -0.08 17.17 -16.93
CA GLU A 222 -1.15 16.46 -16.26
C GLU A 222 -0.94 14.96 -16.47
N TYR A 223 -0.58 14.25 -15.40
CA TYR A 223 -0.36 12.80 -15.45
C TYR A 223 -1.70 12.11 -15.65
N ARG A 224 -2.07 11.81 -16.88
CA ARG A 224 -3.24 10.99 -17.18
C ARG A 224 -2.87 9.53 -17.06
N TYR A 225 -3.26 8.92 -15.95
CA TYR A 225 -3.18 7.48 -15.80
C TYR A 225 -3.94 6.79 -16.97
N GLY A 226 -3.24 5.95 -17.75
CA GLY A 226 -3.85 5.10 -18.78
C GLY A 226 -3.76 5.61 -20.23
N VAL A 227 -3.01 6.67 -20.52
CA VAL A 227 -2.85 7.19 -21.89
C VAL A 227 -1.47 6.88 -22.50
N SER A 228 -0.49 6.46 -21.69
CA SER A 228 0.80 5.98 -22.21
C SER A 228 0.74 4.47 -22.40
N ASP A 229 0.60 4.03 -23.64
CA ASP A 229 0.97 2.68 -24.00
C ASP A 229 2.48 2.63 -24.32
N ALA A 230 3.04 1.41 -24.48
CA ALA A 230 4.48 1.20 -24.68
C ALA A 230 5.05 1.84 -25.95
N THR A 231 4.25 2.58 -26.71
CA THR A 231 4.59 3.20 -28.00
C THR A 231 4.61 4.72 -27.96
N THR A 232 4.14 5.36 -26.87
CA THR A 232 4.18 6.81 -26.72
C THR A 232 5.54 7.28 -26.19
N ASP A 233 6.30 7.94 -27.05
CA ASP A 233 7.59 8.58 -26.70
C ASP A 233 7.33 9.84 -25.85
N ALA A 234 8.31 10.20 -25.00
CA ALA A 234 8.30 11.41 -24.18
C ALA A 234 8.13 12.69 -25.04
N LEU A 235 8.50 12.65 -26.30
CA LEU A 235 8.31 13.73 -27.27
C LEU A 235 6.85 13.86 -27.74
N ASP A 236 6.11 12.77 -27.85
CA ASP A 236 4.69 12.77 -28.21
C ASP A 236 3.83 13.39 -27.11
N THR A 237 4.18 13.16 -25.84
CA THR A 237 3.52 13.80 -24.69
C THR A 237 3.77 15.30 -24.61
N MET A 238 4.92 15.79 -25.11
CA MET A 238 5.20 17.23 -25.18
C MET A 238 4.50 17.91 -26.37
N GLY A 239 4.27 17.19 -27.48
CA GLY A 239 3.58 17.72 -28.67
C GLY A 239 2.09 17.97 -28.46
N HIS A 240 1.42 17.24 -27.57
CA HIS A 240 -0.01 17.39 -27.29
C HIS A 240 -0.31 18.55 -26.32
N GLY A 241 0.68 19.09 -25.63
CA GLY A 241 0.54 20.27 -24.75
C GLY A 241 0.72 21.63 -25.43
N ALA A 242 1.18 21.63 -26.71
CA ALA A 242 1.49 22.87 -27.45
C ALA A 242 0.37 23.32 -28.42
N GLY A 243 -0.78 22.68 -28.41
CA GLY A 243 -1.88 22.89 -29.33
C GLY A 243 -3.21 23.21 -28.65
N VAL A 244 -3.25 24.20 -27.74
CA VAL A 244 -4.47 24.96 -27.41
C VAL A 244 -4.05 26.38 -27.02
#